data_65cc0e0e4759be8725fbcb0d600c39b9
#
_entry.id   65cc0e0e4759be8725fbcb0d600c39b9
#
_cell.length_a   1.000
_cell.length_b   1.000
_cell.length_c   1.000
_cell.angle_alpha   90.00
_cell.angle_beta   90.00
_cell.angle_gamma   90.00
#
_symmetry.space_group_name_H-M   'P 1'
#
loop_
_entity.id
_entity.type
_entity.pdbx_description
1 polymer ?
#
loop_
_entity_poly.entity_id
_entity_poly.type
_entity_poly.pdbx_seq_one_letter_code
_entity_poly.pdbx_strand_id
1 'polypeptide(L)'
;MSPNPPLPATLSLLSPLTPPSLERTWLTSPHPRLPLVATCSADKTVRIYSLQNFNLLSTITGGHKRSVRSCAWKPLVKGESVLATGSFDATVGVWRRWDGYGNEIDGINGDYAGGNMEVNVNGEGEVGGEGGGESDEDEEWRFAVLLDGHDSEVKSLAWSPAGSLLATCSRDKSIWIWEDLDDGDNNFETVAVMQEHSGDVKWVSWHPSEECLASGSYDDTIRLWREDVDDWGQVACLRGHAGTVWCVEWEGEGESTIPTANAEAGSSDGASEDETTRRNNTWLERHNQTGPRLVSCSDDRTIRIWTKQPRPRANPHASSSTGPGAIPSIIRPASIDETWSESAQLPGRHDLSVYSVAWSKRSGLIASTGADGRIVVYQERFVEEPPAAATTTEAKTDVDAHMDGADGDADGNGQVQAEEQPSLPRTEWHVIAIFDAAHGIYEVNHICWAPRVDRGRKEGEEEEVLVSTGDDGCVKVWRLER
;
A
#
# COMPACT_ATOMS: atom_id res chain seq x y z
N MET A 1 2.67 35.92 -13.44
CA MET A 1 2.86 34.49 -13.20
C MET A 1 2.45 33.79 -14.49
N SER A 2 3.37 33.11 -15.17
CA SER A 2 3.02 32.27 -16.32
C SER A 2 2.10 31.13 -15.81
N PRO A 3 1.03 30.78 -16.56
CA PRO A 3 0.21 29.65 -16.18
C PRO A 3 1.08 28.39 -16.11
N ASN A 4 0.89 27.60 -15.05
CA ASN A 4 1.53 26.30 -14.96
C ASN A 4 1.16 25.47 -16.22
N PRO A 5 2.10 24.70 -16.79
CA PRO A 5 1.76 23.83 -17.90
C PRO A 5 0.62 22.88 -17.49
N PRO A 6 -0.25 22.49 -18.44
CA PRO A 6 -1.32 21.54 -18.15
C PRO A 6 -0.73 20.22 -17.62
N LEU A 7 -1.39 19.62 -16.64
CA LEU A 7 -0.99 18.31 -16.12
C LEU A 7 -1.19 17.25 -17.20
N PRO A 8 -0.33 16.20 -17.23
CA PRO A 8 -0.35 15.20 -18.30
C PRO A 8 -1.55 14.24 -18.23
N ALA A 9 -2.31 14.26 -17.14
CA ALA A 9 -3.51 13.45 -16.96
C ALA A 9 -4.62 14.25 -16.29
N THR A 10 -5.85 13.81 -16.46
CA THR A 10 -7.04 14.39 -15.83
C THR A 10 -7.80 13.36 -15.03
N LEU A 11 -8.34 13.77 -13.87
CA LEU A 11 -9.27 12.97 -13.09
C LEU A 11 -10.70 13.39 -13.44
N SER A 12 -11.54 12.42 -13.77
CA SER A 12 -12.97 12.63 -14.01
C SER A 12 -13.81 11.74 -13.09
N LEU A 13 -14.93 12.27 -12.58
CA LEU A 13 -15.87 11.48 -11.81
C LEU A 13 -16.55 10.47 -12.74
N LEU A 14 -16.36 9.18 -12.47
CA LEU A 14 -17.03 8.12 -13.24
C LEU A 14 -18.47 7.92 -12.73
N SER A 15 -18.63 7.71 -11.42
CA SER A 15 -19.95 7.57 -10.77
C SER A 15 -19.82 7.71 -9.25
N PRO A 16 -20.85 8.23 -8.56
CA PRO A 16 -21.00 7.97 -7.14
C PRO A 16 -21.57 6.57 -6.92
N LEU A 17 -21.25 5.93 -5.78
CA LEU A 17 -21.92 4.72 -5.33
C LEU A 17 -23.25 5.08 -4.66
N THR A 18 -24.33 4.37 -4.99
CA THR A 18 -25.69 4.71 -4.56
C THR A 18 -26.42 3.55 -3.88
N PRO A 19 -27.24 3.86 -2.85
CA PRO A 19 -27.39 5.12 -2.13
C PRO A 19 -26.18 5.45 -1.26
N PRO A 20 -25.90 6.73 -0.97
CA PRO A 20 -24.83 7.11 -0.06
C PRO A 20 -25.12 6.71 1.38
N SER A 21 -24.12 6.81 2.25
CA SER A 21 -24.30 6.67 3.70
C SER A 21 -25.06 7.86 4.27
N LEU A 22 -25.76 7.66 5.39
CA LEU A 22 -26.45 8.75 6.11
C LEU A 22 -25.49 9.68 6.87
N GLU A 23 -24.28 9.16 7.19
CA GLU A 23 -23.23 9.87 7.91
C GLU A 23 -21.93 9.72 7.16
N ARG A 24 -20.85 10.38 7.64
CA ARG A 24 -19.51 10.31 7.05
C ARG A 24 -19.04 8.87 6.82
N THR A 25 -18.37 8.67 5.70
CA THR A 25 -17.70 7.43 5.37
C THR A 25 -16.22 7.56 5.68
N TRP A 26 -15.67 6.55 6.38
CA TRP A 26 -14.30 6.57 6.85
C TRP A 26 -13.30 5.92 5.92
N LEU A 27 -13.69 4.79 5.35
CA LEU A 27 -12.78 3.92 4.59
C LEU A 27 -13.54 3.12 3.54
N THR A 28 -12.86 2.84 2.43
CA THR A 28 -13.28 1.87 1.42
C THR A 28 -12.22 0.78 1.28
N SER A 29 -12.67 -0.46 1.09
CA SER A 29 -11.81 -1.60 0.83
C SER A 29 -12.34 -2.38 -0.37
N PRO A 30 -11.62 -2.39 -1.51
CA PRO A 30 -11.96 -3.23 -2.66
C PRO A 30 -11.78 -4.71 -2.32
N HIS A 31 -12.71 -5.55 -2.79
CA HIS A 31 -12.57 -6.99 -2.64
C HIS A 31 -11.43 -7.52 -3.52
N PRO A 32 -10.58 -8.43 -3.02
CA PRO A 32 -9.38 -8.88 -3.75
C PRO A 32 -9.68 -9.63 -5.06
N ARG A 33 -10.88 -10.21 -5.21
CA ARG A 33 -11.25 -11.02 -6.39
C ARG A 33 -12.55 -10.60 -7.06
N LEU A 34 -13.56 -10.22 -6.28
CA LEU A 34 -14.89 -9.86 -6.79
C LEU A 34 -14.98 -8.36 -7.11
N PRO A 35 -15.84 -7.95 -8.04
CA PRO A 35 -16.06 -6.56 -8.40
C PRO A 35 -16.88 -5.81 -7.33
N LEU A 36 -16.45 -5.90 -6.09
CA LEU A 36 -17.11 -5.37 -4.90
C LEU A 36 -16.22 -4.38 -4.17
N VAL A 37 -16.85 -3.47 -3.44
CA VAL A 37 -16.16 -2.60 -2.48
C VAL A 37 -16.97 -2.49 -1.19
N ALA A 38 -16.30 -2.68 -0.05
CA ALA A 38 -16.85 -2.43 1.27
C ALA A 38 -16.57 -1.01 1.70
N THR A 39 -17.52 -0.34 2.36
CA THR A 39 -17.38 1.00 2.90
C THR A 39 -17.85 1.08 4.33
N CYS A 40 -17.02 1.68 5.19
CA CYS A 40 -17.29 1.83 6.61
C CYS A 40 -17.85 3.21 6.92
N SER A 41 -18.85 3.29 7.79
CA SER A 41 -19.55 4.54 8.09
C SER A 41 -19.69 4.82 9.58
N ALA A 42 -19.84 6.09 9.89
CA ALA A 42 -20.15 6.57 11.22
C ALA A 42 -21.56 6.15 11.70
N ASP A 43 -22.45 5.81 10.77
CA ASP A 43 -23.79 5.26 11.06
C ASP A 43 -23.78 3.82 11.59
N LYS A 44 -22.60 3.26 11.89
CA LYS A 44 -22.34 1.92 12.44
C LYS A 44 -22.62 0.78 11.46
N THR A 45 -22.66 1.09 10.17
CA THR A 45 -22.89 0.11 9.11
C THR A 45 -21.65 -0.07 8.24
N VAL A 46 -21.59 -1.22 7.57
CA VAL A 46 -20.72 -1.44 6.42
C VAL A 46 -21.58 -1.72 5.22
N ARG A 47 -21.40 -0.95 4.15
CA ARG A 47 -22.11 -1.11 2.89
C ARG A 47 -21.23 -1.79 1.87
N ILE A 48 -21.78 -2.77 1.17
CA ILE A 48 -21.12 -3.49 0.09
C ILE A 48 -21.74 -3.05 -1.23
N TYR A 49 -20.92 -2.44 -2.10
CA TYR A 49 -21.36 -1.96 -3.40
C TYR A 49 -20.71 -2.77 -4.53
N SER A 50 -21.43 -2.85 -5.64
CA SER A 50 -20.89 -3.37 -6.90
C SER A 50 -20.09 -2.30 -7.64
N LEU A 51 -18.88 -2.64 -8.10
CA LEU A 51 -18.10 -1.79 -9.00
C LEU A 51 -18.52 -1.93 -10.49
N GLN A 52 -19.43 -2.86 -10.81
CA GLN A 52 -19.95 -3.03 -12.18
C GLN A 52 -21.09 -2.03 -12.49
N ASN A 53 -21.98 -1.80 -11.53
CA ASN A 53 -23.17 -0.97 -11.71
C ASN A 53 -23.29 0.17 -10.69
N PHE A 54 -22.35 0.26 -9.73
CA PHE A 54 -22.24 1.31 -8.72
C PHE A 54 -23.41 1.35 -7.71
N ASN A 55 -24.15 0.25 -7.58
CA ASN A 55 -25.28 0.13 -6.67
C ASN A 55 -24.92 -0.67 -5.41
N LEU A 56 -25.66 -0.36 -4.34
CA LEU A 56 -25.62 -1.09 -3.09
C LEU A 56 -26.13 -2.53 -3.32
N LEU A 57 -25.38 -3.51 -2.83
CA LEU A 57 -25.76 -4.92 -2.85
C LEU A 57 -26.27 -5.39 -1.48
N SER A 58 -25.57 -5.02 -0.42
CA SER A 58 -25.93 -5.42 0.94
C SER A 58 -25.40 -4.43 1.99
N THR A 59 -26.00 -4.49 3.18
CA THR A 59 -25.58 -3.68 4.33
C THR A 59 -25.42 -4.57 5.55
N ILE A 60 -24.24 -4.53 6.14
CA ILE A 60 -23.92 -5.21 7.40
C ILE A 60 -24.27 -4.27 8.55
N THR A 61 -25.13 -4.73 9.47
CA THR A 61 -25.61 -3.97 10.62
C THR A 61 -25.61 -4.83 11.89
N GLY A 62 -25.69 -4.20 13.06
CA GLY A 62 -25.96 -4.85 14.33
C GLY A 62 -24.75 -5.42 15.07
N GLY A 63 -23.58 -5.52 14.44
CA GLY A 63 -22.36 -6.03 15.09
C GLY A 63 -21.64 -5.03 15.99
N HIS A 64 -21.78 -3.73 15.70
CA HIS A 64 -21.07 -2.69 16.40
C HIS A 64 -21.99 -1.67 17.07
N LYS A 65 -21.56 -1.19 18.25
CA LYS A 65 -22.30 -0.19 19.05
C LYS A 65 -21.97 1.26 18.70
N ARG A 66 -20.81 1.48 18.05
CA ARG A 66 -20.31 2.79 17.62
C ARG A 66 -19.89 2.76 16.16
N SER A 67 -19.39 3.88 15.62
CA SER A 67 -18.86 4.02 14.27
C SER A 67 -17.98 2.84 13.86
N VAL A 68 -18.18 2.30 12.67
CA VAL A 68 -17.24 1.39 12.03
C VAL A 68 -16.19 2.22 11.31
N ARG A 69 -14.94 2.13 11.77
CA ARG A 69 -13.84 2.98 11.29
C ARG A 69 -13.05 2.34 10.17
N SER A 70 -12.93 1.02 10.16
CA SER A 70 -12.09 0.29 9.23
C SER A 70 -12.69 -1.06 8.87
N CYS A 71 -12.38 -1.54 7.68
CA CYS A 71 -12.67 -2.91 7.26
C CYS A 71 -11.60 -3.44 6.32
N ALA A 72 -11.39 -4.76 6.31
CA ALA A 72 -10.48 -5.44 5.41
C ALA A 72 -11.00 -6.82 5.02
N TRP A 73 -10.85 -7.15 3.75
CA TRP A 73 -11.18 -8.46 3.21
C TRP A 73 -10.06 -9.46 3.51
N LYS A 74 -10.41 -10.67 3.95
CA LYS A 74 -9.47 -11.79 4.04
C LYS A 74 -9.08 -12.20 2.62
N PRO A 75 -7.78 -12.20 2.26
CA PRO A 75 -7.35 -12.63 0.93
C PRO A 75 -7.38 -14.17 0.81
N LEU A 76 -7.25 -14.66 -0.43
CA LEU A 76 -7.08 -16.08 -0.79
C LEU A 76 -8.22 -17.03 -0.40
N VAL A 77 -9.34 -16.55 0.13
CA VAL A 77 -10.51 -17.38 0.45
C VAL A 77 -11.27 -17.73 -0.82
N LYS A 78 -11.66 -19.00 -0.98
CA LYS A 78 -12.43 -19.50 -2.14
C LYS A 78 -13.84 -19.92 -1.70
N GLY A 79 -14.83 -19.53 -2.51
CA GLY A 79 -16.23 -19.91 -2.29
C GLY A 79 -16.96 -19.09 -1.24
N GLU A 80 -16.26 -18.24 -0.50
CA GLU A 80 -16.85 -17.31 0.45
C GLU A 80 -16.10 -15.97 0.44
N SER A 81 -16.76 -14.93 0.96
CA SER A 81 -16.17 -13.63 1.29
C SER A 81 -16.09 -13.48 2.81
N VAL A 82 -14.91 -13.16 3.32
CA VAL A 82 -14.68 -12.91 4.75
C VAL A 82 -14.24 -11.45 4.92
N LEU A 83 -14.95 -10.72 5.77
CA LEU A 83 -14.70 -9.30 6.04
C LEU A 83 -14.48 -9.07 7.53
N ALA A 84 -13.35 -8.49 7.90
CA ALA A 84 -13.12 -7.98 9.25
C ALA A 84 -13.50 -6.50 9.33
N THR A 85 -14.07 -6.07 10.47
CA THR A 85 -14.53 -4.69 10.71
C THR A 85 -14.06 -4.20 12.07
N GLY A 86 -13.51 -2.99 12.14
CA GLY A 86 -13.02 -2.38 13.38
C GLY A 86 -13.82 -1.14 13.75
N SER A 87 -14.21 -1.03 15.02
CA SER A 87 -15.10 0.01 15.49
C SER A 87 -14.54 0.87 16.63
N PHE A 88 -15.13 2.03 16.78
CA PHE A 88 -14.90 2.91 17.92
C PHE A 88 -15.44 2.35 19.24
N ASP A 89 -16.13 1.21 19.23
CA ASP A 89 -16.53 0.48 20.43
C ASP A 89 -15.44 -0.44 20.99
N ALA A 90 -14.24 -0.35 20.45
CA ALA A 90 -13.05 -1.14 20.79
C ALA A 90 -13.08 -2.60 20.35
N THR A 91 -14.05 -3.01 19.56
CA THR A 91 -14.21 -4.39 19.11
C THR A 91 -13.90 -4.56 17.62
N VAL A 92 -13.55 -5.78 17.23
CA VAL A 92 -13.40 -6.20 15.84
C VAL A 92 -14.41 -7.31 15.56
N GLY A 93 -15.24 -7.12 14.53
CA GLY A 93 -16.19 -8.12 14.06
C GLY A 93 -15.66 -8.83 12.82
N VAL A 94 -15.87 -10.13 12.74
CA VAL A 94 -15.62 -10.90 11.52
C VAL A 94 -16.93 -11.40 10.95
N TRP A 95 -17.09 -11.22 9.65
CA TRP A 95 -18.31 -11.53 8.91
C TRP A 95 -18.00 -12.44 7.76
N ARG A 96 -18.89 -13.38 7.47
CA ARG A 96 -18.77 -14.34 6.37
C ARG A 96 -20.01 -14.31 5.50
N ARG A 97 -19.82 -14.48 4.20
CA ARG A 97 -20.90 -14.68 3.23
C ARG A 97 -20.47 -15.75 2.24
N TRP A 98 -21.35 -16.69 1.98
CA TRP A 98 -21.15 -17.69 0.96
C TRP A 98 -21.33 -17.10 -0.44
N ASP A 99 -20.36 -17.28 -1.34
CA ASP A 99 -20.38 -16.69 -2.70
C ASP A 99 -20.83 -17.72 -3.77
N GLY A 100 -21.37 -18.88 -3.37
CA GLY A 100 -21.81 -19.98 -4.25
C GLY A 100 -20.72 -20.96 -4.63
N TYR A 101 -21.10 -22.15 -5.06
CA TYR A 101 -20.17 -23.19 -5.52
C TYR A 101 -19.44 -22.73 -6.78
N GLY A 102 -18.15 -22.56 -6.67
CA GLY A 102 -17.18 -22.81 -7.72
C GLY A 102 -17.43 -22.17 -9.07
N ASN A 103 -17.49 -20.86 -9.17
CA ASN A 103 -17.03 -20.22 -10.39
C ASN A 103 -15.50 -20.25 -10.34
N GLU A 104 -14.90 -21.32 -10.86
CA GLU A 104 -13.53 -21.30 -11.31
C GLU A 104 -13.41 -20.20 -12.37
N ILE A 105 -13.08 -19.01 -11.93
CA ILE A 105 -12.61 -17.97 -12.85
C ILE A 105 -11.12 -18.24 -13.05
N ASP A 106 -10.82 -19.36 -13.67
CA ASP A 106 -9.61 -19.56 -14.43
C ASP A 106 -9.87 -18.98 -15.84
N GLY A 107 -9.42 -17.75 -16.03
CA GLY A 107 -9.49 -17.08 -17.32
C GLY A 107 -10.37 -15.86 -17.32
N ILE A 108 -9.73 -14.74 -17.62
CA ILE A 108 -10.28 -13.43 -17.95
C ILE A 108 -11.07 -13.56 -19.28
N ASN A 109 -12.21 -14.26 -19.29
CA ASN A 109 -13.22 -14.25 -20.37
C ASN A 109 -14.39 -15.15 -19.94
N GLY A 110 -15.11 -14.76 -18.91
CA GLY A 110 -16.40 -15.36 -18.58
C GLY A 110 -17.45 -14.29 -18.63
N ASP A 111 -18.30 -14.31 -19.65
CA ASP A 111 -19.59 -13.65 -19.61
C ASP A 111 -20.27 -14.02 -18.27
N TYR A 112 -20.34 -13.06 -17.35
CA TYR A 112 -21.30 -13.13 -16.26
C TYR A 112 -22.69 -13.17 -16.91
N ALA A 113 -23.19 -14.36 -17.15
CA ALA A 113 -24.58 -14.57 -17.48
C ALA A 113 -25.37 -13.97 -16.33
N GLY A 114 -26.00 -12.82 -16.60
CA GLY A 114 -26.76 -12.06 -15.62
C GLY A 114 -27.92 -12.88 -15.07
N GLY A 115 -27.66 -13.52 -13.95
CA GLY A 115 -28.71 -13.78 -12.98
C GLY A 115 -29.03 -12.43 -12.35
N ASN A 116 -30.24 -11.93 -12.58
CA ASN A 116 -30.76 -10.76 -11.89
C ASN A 116 -30.76 -11.04 -10.39
N MET A 117 -29.73 -10.56 -9.68
CA MET A 117 -29.73 -10.43 -8.23
C MET A 117 -30.49 -9.13 -7.91
N GLU A 118 -31.80 -9.14 -8.11
CA GLU A 118 -32.68 -8.14 -7.52
C GLU A 118 -32.89 -8.52 -6.05
N VAL A 119 -32.07 -7.95 -5.18
CA VAL A 119 -32.37 -7.94 -3.75
C VAL A 119 -33.57 -7.03 -3.53
N ASN A 120 -34.73 -7.60 -3.27
CA ASN A 120 -35.98 -6.91 -3.01
C ASN A 120 -35.90 -6.26 -1.61
N VAL A 121 -35.71 -4.93 -1.55
CA VAL A 121 -35.51 -4.14 -0.32
C VAL A 121 -36.82 -3.80 0.40
N ASN A 122 -37.96 -4.35 0.01
CA ASN A 122 -39.25 -4.07 0.66
C ASN A 122 -39.97 -5.39 1.03
N GLY A 123 -39.59 -5.92 2.16
CA GLY A 123 -40.37 -6.98 2.83
C GLY A 123 -41.36 -6.37 3.83
N GLU A 124 -42.48 -5.82 3.40
CA GLU A 124 -43.71 -5.81 4.22
C GLU A 124 -44.47 -7.09 3.88
N GLY A 125 -44.72 -7.85 4.94
CA GLY A 125 -45.17 -9.21 4.83
C GLY A 125 -46.55 -9.40 4.27
N GLU A 126 -46.76 -10.47 3.55
CA GLU A 126 -47.99 -11.25 3.60
C GLU A 126 -47.68 -12.76 3.66
N VAL A 127 -48.31 -13.37 4.65
CA VAL A 127 -48.26 -14.79 4.95
C VAL A 127 -49.04 -15.56 3.88
N GLY A 128 -48.44 -16.57 3.28
CA GLY A 128 -49.18 -17.59 2.58
C GLY A 128 -48.50 -18.21 1.37
N GLY A 129 -47.89 -19.39 1.54
CA GLY A 129 -47.49 -20.25 0.43
C GLY A 129 -46.36 -21.18 0.78
N GLU A 130 -46.70 -22.40 1.20
CA GLU A 130 -45.77 -23.52 1.32
C GLU A 130 -45.10 -23.82 -0.03
N GLY A 131 -43.81 -23.69 -0.10
CA GLY A 131 -43.00 -24.07 -1.24
C GLY A 131 -41.55 -24.00 -0.84
N GLY A 132 -40.97 -25.12 -0.43
CA GLY A 132 -39.57 -25.23 -0.01
C GLY A 132 -38.59 -24.77 -1.09
N GLY A 133 -37.82 -23.75 -0.73
CA GLY A 133 -36.63 -23.29 -1.44
C GLY A 133 -35.58 -22.97 -0.41
N GLU A 134 -34.62 -23.84 -0.22
CA GLU A 134 -33.45 -23.72 0.67
C GLU A 134 -32.39 -22.75 0.12
N SER A 135 -32.76 -21.71 -0.68
CA SER A 135 -31.81 -20.91 -1.45
C SER A 135 -31.60 -19.49 -0.97
N ASP A 136 -32.40 -18.93 -0.07
CA ASP A 136 -32.32 -17.51 0.30
C ASP A 136 -31.48 -17.22 1.55
N GLU A 137 -31.14 -18.24 2.37
CA GLU A 137 -30.38 -18.06 3.60
C GLU A 137 -28.85 -18.02 3.36
N ASP A 138 -28.37 -18.48 2.22
CA ASP A 138 -26.91 -18.62 1.95
C ASP A 138 -26.27 -17.32 1.41
N GLU A 139 -27.04 -16.35 0.95
CA GLU A 139 -26.55 -15.08 0.39
C GLU A 139 -26.41 -13.96 1.43
N GLU A 140 -26.82 -14.16 2.68
CA GLU A 140 -26.77 -13.16 3.74
C GLU A 140 -25.43 -13.17 4.49
N TRP A 141 -25.00 -11.97 4.93
CA TRP A 141 -23.84 -11.82 5.79
C TRP A 141 -24.12 -12.41 7.16
N ARG A 142 -23.31 -13.37 7.56
CA ARG A 142 -23.36 -13.99 8.88
C ARG A 142 -22.28 -13.42 9.76
N PHE A 143 -22.64 -13.03 10.97
CA PHE A 143 -21.68 -12.66 12.01
C PHE A 143 -20.96 -13.94 12.48
N ALA A 144 -19.62 -13.96 12.36
CA ALA A 144 -18.82 -15.12 12.71
C ALA A 144 -18.27 -15.02 14.14
N VAL A 145 -17.55 -13.96 14.46
CA VAL A 145 -16.91 -13.77 15.77
C VAL A 145 -16.68 -12.30 16.10
N LEU A 146 -16.70 -11.99 17.40
CA LEU A 146 -16.26 -10.69 17.95
C LEU A 146 -14.92 -10.89 18.65
N LEU A 147 -13.90 -10.17 18.19
CA LEU A 147 -12.60 -10.11 18.87
C LEU A 147 -12.61 -8.90 19.80
N ASP A 148 -12.41 -9.16 21.07
CA ASP A 148 -12.40 -8.18 22.16
C ASP A 148 -11.04 -8.25 22.87
N GLY A 149 -10.40 -7.10 23.01
CA GLY A 149 -9.06 -7.01 23.61
C GLY A 149 -8.55 -5.57 23.70
N HIS A 150 -8.89 -4.71 22.73
CA HIS A 150 -8.51 -3.31 22.79
C HIS A 150 -9.27 -2.54 23.88
N ASP A 151 -8.56 -1.63 24.56
CA ASP A 151 -9.16 -0.77 25.60
C ASP A 151 -9.81 0.50 25.02
N SER A 152 -9.64 0.78 23.74
CA SER A 152 -10.16 1.98 23.08
C SER A 152 -10.47 1.75 21.60
N GLU A 153 -10.86 2.82 20.91
CA GLU A 153 -11.31 2.78 19.52
C GLU A 153 -10.33 2.07 18.58
N VAL A 154 -10.77 1.06 17.86
CA VAL A 154 -10.01 0.45 16.76
C VAL A 154 -9.96 1.45 15.60
N LYS A 155 -8.74 1.75 15.11
CA LYS A 155 -8.52 2.75 14.07
C LYS A 155 -8.29 2.13 12.70
N SER A 156 -7.58 1.02 12.63
CA SER A 156 -7.31 0.31 11.38
C SER A 156 -7.14 -1.17 11.66
N LEU A 157 -7.34 -1.97 10.62
CA LEU A 157 -7.07 -3.40 10.61
C LEU A 157 -6.66 -3.85 9.21
N ALA A 158 -5.87 -4.91 9.13
CA ALA A 158 -5.40 -5.46 7.87
C ALA A 158 -5.11 -6.96 8.02
N TRP A 159 -5.46 -7.74 6.99
CA TRP A 159 -5.09 -9.14 6.89
C TRP A 159 -3.69 -9.31 6.30
N SER A 160 -2.93 -10.28 6.79
CA SER A 160 -1.66 -10.68 6.17
C SER A 160 -1.88 -11.17 4.74
N PRO A 161 -0.84 -11.17 3.87
CA PRO A 161 -0.96 -11.65 2.50
C PRO A 161 -1.44 -13.11 2.39
N ALA A 162 -1.05 -13.95 3.35
CA ALA A 162 -1.50 -15.35 3.46
C ALA A 162 -2.93 -15.49 3.97
N GLY A 163 -3.49 -14.45 4.60
CA GLY A 163 -4.82 -14.48 5.20
C GLY A 163 -4.91 -15.22 6.54
N SER A 164 -3.79 -15.69 7.10
CA SER A 164 -3.71 -16.35 8.40
C SER A 164 -3.76 -15.39 9.58
N LEU A 165 -3.16 -14.19 9.43
CA LEU A 165 -3.04 -13.21 10.50
C LEU A 165 -3.88 -11.97 10.22
N LEU A 166 -4.54 -11.46 11.26
CA LEU A 166 -5.23 -10.18 11.26
C LEU A 166 -4.52 -9.23 12.22
N ALA A 167 -4.00 -8.12 11.71
CA ALA A 167 -3.47 -7.05 12.55
C ALA A 167 -4.56 -6.01 12.83
N THR A 168 -4.65 -5.53 14.06
CA THR A 168 -5.56 -4.46 14.48
C THR A 168 -4.81 -3.41 15.28
N CYS A 169 -5.18 -2.14 15.16
CA CYS A 169 -4.57 -1.08 15.93
C CYS A 169 -5.59 -0.11 16.51
N SER A 170 -5.22 0.53 17.61
CA SER A 170 -6.17 1.29 18.41
C SER A 170 -5.60 2.60 18.97
N ARG A 171 -6.52 3.42 19.44
CA ARG A 171 -6.24 4.60 20.27
C ARG A 171 -5.56 4.25 21.59
N ASP A 172 -5.67 3.01 22.07
CA ASP A 172 -4.98 2.51 23.25
C ASP A 172 -3.46 2.38 23.08
N LYS A 173 -2.94 2.73 21.88
CA LYS A 173 -1.53 2.71 21.48
C LYS A 173 -0.99 1.31 21.20
N SER A 174 -1.83 0.29 21.25
CA SER A 174 -1.45 -1.09 21.01
C SER A 174 -1.76 -1.52 19.57
N ILE A 175 -1.03 -2.53 19.13
CA ILE A 175 -1.28 -3.30 17.94
C ILE A 175 -1.43 -4.75 18.39
N TRP A 176 -2.50 -5.41 17.94
CA TRP A 176 -2.76 -6.82 18.22
C TRP A 176 -2.63 -7.63 16.95
N ILE A 177 -2.02 -8.80 17.03
CA ILE A 177 -1.97 -9.79 15.98
C ILE A 177 -2.84 -10.97 16.42
N TRP A 178 -3.81 -11.29 15.58
CA TRP A 178 -4.75 -12.40 15.77
C TRP A 178 -4.49 -13.44 14.67
N GLU A 179 -4.39 -14.69 15.03
CA GLU A 179 -4.31 -15.81 14.12
C GLU A 179 -5.71 -16.42 13.92
N ASP A 180 -6.15 -16.55 12.67
CA ASP A 180 -7.34 -17.31 12.31
C ASP A 180 -6.95 -18.78 12.20
N LEU A 181 -7.45 -19.62 13.10
CA LEU A 181 -7.10 -21.05 13.17
C LEU A 181 -7.67 -21.86 12.01
N ASP A 182 -8.59 -21.26 11.22
CA ASP A 182 -9.25 -21.87 10.06
C ASP A 182 -9.81 -23.28 10.34
N ASP A 183 -10.29 -23.50 11.58
CA ASP A 183 -10.79 -24.77 12.08
C ASP A 183 -12.30 -25.02 11.78
N GLY A 184 -12.93 -24.09 11.08
CA GLY A 184 -14.35 -24.09 10.76
C GLY A 184 -15.26 -23.57 11.87
N ASP A 185 -14.74 -23.37 13.08
CA ASP A 185 -15.48 -22.89 14.25
C ASP A 185 -15.29 -21.37 14.49
N ASN A 186 -14.62 -20.66 13.57
CA ASN A 186 -14.29 -19.23 13.66
C ASN A 186 -13.45 -18.87 14.90
N ASN A 187 -12.53 -19.74 15.30
CA ASN A 187 -11.63 -19.51 16.40
C ASN A 187 -10.44 -18.64 15.99
N PHE A 188 -10.15 -17.66 16.84
CA PHE A 188 -8.99 -16.79 16.72
C PHE A 188 -8.15 -16.85 17.99
N GLU A 189 -6.84 -16.88 17.85
CA GLU A 189 -5.91 -16.77 18.95
C GLU A 189 -5.14 -15.45 18.88
N THR A 190 -4.85 -14.84 20.05
CA THR A 190 -3.97 -13.68 20.12
C THR A 190 -2.53 -14.14 20.09
N VAL A 191 -1.81 -13.81 19.01
CA VAL A 191 -0.40 -14.16 18.82
C VAL A 191 0.51 -13.13 19.49
N ALA A 192 0.19 -11.84 19.34
CA ALA A 192 1.03 -10.78 19.89
C ALA A 192 0.23 -9.53 20.25
N VAL A 193 0.78 -8.77 21.23
CA VAL A 193 0.32 -7.44 21.63
C VAL A 193 1.52 -6.51 21.75
N MET A 194 1.64 -5.54 20.84
CA MET A 194 2.77 -4.62 20.75
C MET A 194 2.37 -3.22 21.25
N GLN A 195 3.15 -2.61 22.15
CA GLN A 195 2.82 -1.36 22.87
C GLN A 195 3.94 -0.31 22.86
N GLU A 196 4.83 -0.32 21.88
CA GLU A 196 5.97 0.61 21.82
C GLU A 196 5.59 2.01 21.32
N HIS A 197 4.43 2.18 20.64
CA HIS A 197 3.95 3.50 20.27
C HIS A 197 3.56 4.32 21.49
N SER A 198 3.96 5.61 21.52
CA SER A 198 3.61 6.54 22.61
C SER A 198 2.30 7.30 22.40
N GLY A 199 1.72 7.21 21.19
CA GLY A 199 0.44 7.82 20.79
C GLY A 199 -0.49 6.82 20.10
N ASP A 200 -1.73 7.28 19.81
CA ASP A 200 -2.72 6.49 19.07
C ASP A 200 -2.10 5.87 17.81
N VAL A 201 -2.30 4.58 17.56
CA VAL A 201 -1.93 3.97 16.30
C VAL A 201 -3.09 4.20 15.31
N LYS A 202 -2.78 4.85 14.18
CA LYS A 202 -3.79 5.28 13.20
C LYS A 202 -4.00 4.29 12.08
N TRP A 203 -2.94 3.58 11.69
CA TRP A 203 -2.94 2.71 10.52
C TRP A 203 -2.00 1.53 10.68
N VAL A 204 -2.38 0.41 10.10
CA VAL A 204 -1.53 -0.78 9.91
C VAL A 204 -1.63 -1.27 8.47
N SER A 205 -0.51 -1.74 7.92
CA SER A 205 -0.42 -2.28 6.57
C SER A 205 0.61 -3.39 6.50
N TRP A 206 0.24 -4.54 5.93
CA TRP A 206 1.14 -5.67 5.75
C TRP A 206 2.01 -5.51 4.51
N HIS A 207 3.25 -5.94 4.61
CA HIS A 207 4.15 -6.13 3.46
C HIS A 207 3.47 -7.08 2.44
N PRO A 208 3.60 -6.84 1.12
CA PRO A 208 2.85 -7.60 0.11
C PRO A 208 3.14 -9.10 0.07
N SER A 209 4.32 -9.55 0.49
CA SER A 209 4.76 -10.96 0.39
C SER A 209 5.37 -11.53 1.67
N GLU A 210 5.75 -10.70 2.64
CA GLU A 210 6.40 -11.13 3.87
C GLU A 210 5.54 -10.83 5.10
N GLU A 211 5.73 -11.55 6.19
CA GLU A 211 5.14 -11.26 7.49
C GLU A 211 5.86 -10.11 8.18
N CYS A 212 5.73 -8.93 7.57
CA CYS A 212 6.22 -7.67 8.08
C CYS A 212 5.06 -6.68 8.11
N LEU A 213 4.81 -6.09 9.26
CA LEU A 213 3.74 -5.12 9.46
C LEU A 213 4.34 -3.72 9.60
N ALA A 214 3.74 -2.74 8.92
CA ALA A 214 4.01 -1.32 9.13
C ALA A 214 2.87 -0.67 9.92
N SER A 215 3.21 0.25 10.82
CA SER A 215 2.21 1.03 11.58
C SER A 215 2.55 2.52 11.58
N GLY A 216 1.53 3.37 11.42
CA GLY A 216 1.62 4.82 11.53
C GLY A 216 0.88 5.34 12.76
N SER A 217 1.45 6.33 13.46
CA SER A 217 0.94 6.77 14.76
C SER A 217 0.86 8.28 14.94
N TYR A 218 0.06 8.69 15.92
CA TYR A 218 0.01 10.05 16.47
C TYR A 218 1.34 10.49 17.11
N ASP A 219 2.26 9.56 17.38
CA ASP A 219 3.59 9.86 17.92
C ASP A 219 4.59 10.28 16.82
N ASP A 220 4.10 10.61 15.62
CA ASP A 220 4.84 11.08 14.44
C ASP A 220 5.82 10.05 13.88
N THR A 221 5.72 8.78 14.32
CA THR A 221 6.60 7.70 13.89
C THR A 221 5.87 6.64 13.07
N ILE A 222 6.66 5.96 12.22
CA ILE A 222 6.29 4.71 11.58
C ILE A 222 7.14 3.62 12.21
N ARG A 223 6.55 2.47 12.54
CA ARG A 223 7.28 1.32 13.07
C ARG A 223 7.04 0.11 12.21
N LEU A 224 8.08 -0.71 12.10
CA LEU A 224 8.03 -1.98 11.38
C LEU A 224 8.20 -3.12 12.37
N TRP A 225 7.41 -4.16 12.18
CA TRP A 225 7.27 -5.29 13.08
C TRP A 225 7.45 -6.59 12.33
N ARG A 226 8.13 -7.55 12.92
CA ARG A 226 8.31 -8.92 12.42
C ARG A 226 8.26 -9.90 13.57
N GLU A 227 7.91 -11.12 13.22
CA GLU A 227 8.10 -12.26 14.11
C GLU A 227 9.58 -12.64 14.15
N ASP A 228 10.12 -12.87 15.34
CA ASP A 228 11.46 -13.38 15.60
C ASP A 228 11.40 -14.58 16.53
N VAL A 229 11.72 -15.74 16.02
CA VAL A 229 11.83 -17.04 16.72
C VAL A 229 10.52 -17.45 17.40
N ASP A 230 9.99 -16.68 18.34
CA ASP A 230 8.80 -16.99 19.12
C ASP A 230 8.01 -15.73 19.57
N ASP A 231 8.37 -14.53 19.09
CA ASP A 231 7.73 -13.28 19.53
C ASP A 231 7.77 -12.21 18.44
N TRP A 232 6.79 -11.32 18.47
CA TRP A 232 6.72 -10.17 17.57
C TRP A 232 7.49 -8.98 18.16
N GLY A 233 8.40 -8.43 17.37
CA GLY A 233 9.24 -7.32 17.80
C GLY A 233 9.35 -6.20 16.77
N GLN A 234 9.69 -5.00 17.28
CA GLN A 234 10.01 -3.88 16.42
C GLN A 234 11.36 -4.10 15.74
N VAL A 235 11.40 -4.05 14.41
CA VAL A 235 12.63 -4.18 13.62
C VAL A 235 13.13 -2.83 13.08
N ALA A 236 12.27 -1.82 13.01
CA ALA A 236 12.66 -0.45 12.62
C ALA A 236 11.71 0.59 13.22
N CYS A 237 12.24 1.81 13.40
CA CYS A 237 11.47 3.00 13.75
C CYS A 237 11.89 4.15 12.83
N LEU A 238 10.99 4.53 11.92
CA LEU A 238 11.21 5.57 10.93
C LEU A 238 10.74 6.91 11.50
N ARG A 239 11.66 7.87 11.49
CA ARG A 239 11.43 9.22 12.00
C ARG A 239 11.69 10.24 10.90
N GLY A 240 10.85 11.27 10.84
CA GLY A 240 10.97 12.33 9.81
C GLY A 240 9.72 13.18 9.72
N HIS A 241 8.53 12.60 9.88
CA HIS A 241 7.30 13.38 9.99
C HIS A 241 7.31 14.28 11.23
N ALA A 242 6.69 15.44 11.12
CA ALA A 242 6.53 16.44 12.17
C ALA A 242 5.05 16.57 12.61
N GLY A 243 4.28 15.54 12.46
CA GLY A 243 2.87 15.44 12.81
C GLY A 243 2.36 14.01 12.64
N THR A 244 1.15 13.77 13.10
CA THR A 244 0.49 12.45 13.07
C THR A 244 0.66 11.76 11.72
N VAL A 245 1.14 10.52 11.72
CA VAL A 245 1.13 9.66 10.54
C VAL A 245 -0.24 9.00 10.42
N TRP A 246 -1.01 9.39 9.41
CA TRP A 246 -2.38 8.92 9.22
C TRP A 246 -2.51 7.62 8.47
N CYS A 247 -1.66 7.41 7.46
CA CYS A 247 -1.70 6.24 6.60
C CYS A 247 -0.30 5.84 6.16
N VAL A 248 -0.07 4.55 6.05
CA VAL A 248 1.14 3.93 5.49
C VAL A 248 0.72 2.81 4.54
N GLU A 249 1.37 2.77 3.36
CA GLU A 249 1.08 1.77 2.33
C GLU A 249 2.37 1.24 1.72
N TRP A 250 2.37 -0.07 1.41
CA TRP A 250 3.49 -0.71 0.74
C TRP A 250 3.36 -0.60 -0.77
N GLU A 251 4.50 -0.45 -1.42
CA GLU A 251 4.65 -0.61 -2.86
C GLU A 251 4.24 -2.03 -3.29
N GLY A 252 3.79 -2.17 -4.53
CA GLY A 252 3.60 -3.48 -5.15
C GLY A 252 4.94 -4.15 -5.48
N GLU A 253 4.88 -5.32 -6.07
CA GLU A 253 6.03 -6.09 -6.52
C GLU A 253 6.03 -6.23 -8.05
N GLY A 254 7.20 -6.52 -8.63
CA GLY A 254 7.35 -6.81 -10.04
C GLY A 254 7.50 -5.59 -10.95
N GLU A 255 7.06 -5.73 -12.20
CA GLU A 255 7.27 -4.71 -13.24
C GLU A 255 6.53 -3.39 -13.01
N SER A 256 5.49 -3.39 -12.18
CA SER A 256 4.76 -2.18 -11.80
C SER A 256 5.62 -1.18 -11.02
N THR A 257 6.75 -1.62 -10.46
CA THR A 257 7.68 -0.77 -9.71
C THR A 257 8.65 0.01 -10.61
N ILE A 258 8.68 -0.30 -11.93
CA ILE A 258 9.59 0.37 -12.86
C ILE A 258 9.11 1.79 -13.14
N PRO A 259 9.93 2.83 -12.85
CA PRO A 259 9.59 4.20 -13.18
C PRO A 259 9.40 4.41 -14.69
N THR A 260 8.49 5.30 -15.05
CA THR A 260 8.25 5.59 -16.48
C THR A 260 9.36 6.43 -17.09
N ALA A 261 9.54 6.31 -18.42
CA ALA A 261 10.43 7.20 -19.16
C ALA A 261 9.80 8.62 -19.24
N ASN A 262 10.65 9.67 -19.29
CA ASN A 262 10.17 11.03 -19.53
C ASN A 262 9.63 11.16 -20.96
N ALA A 263 8.33 11.38 -21.10
CA ALA A 263 7.69 11.59 -22.40
C ALA A 263 7.88 13.00 -23.00
N GLU A 264 8.51 13.93 -22.25
CA GLU A 264 8.65 15.33 -22.67
C GLU A 264 9.90 15.63 -23.51
N ALA A 265 10.87 14.71 -23.59
CA ALA A 265 11.96 14.83 -24.54
C ALA A 265 11.42 14.47 -25.93
N GLY A 266 11.04 15.50 -26.68
CA GLY A 266 10.59 15.35 -28.07
C GLY A 266 11.54 14.43 -28.83
N SER A 267 10.97 13.39 -29.38
CA SER A 267 11.61 12.36 -30.18
C SER A 267 12.63 12.88 -31.17
N SER A 268 13.88 13.00 -30.76
CA SER A 268 15.01 13.02 -31.66
C SER A 268 16.23 12.48 -30.92
N ASP A 269 16.51 11.26 -31.15
CA ASP A 269 17.60 10.37 -30.78
C ASP A 269 17.21 9.37 -29.68
N GLY A 270 16.78 8.22 -30.18
CA GLY A 270 16.45 7.07 -29.38
C GLY A 270 17.60 6.61 -28.50
N ALA A 271 17.37 6.68 -27.19
CA ALA A 271 17.98 5.68 -26.34
C ALA A 271 17.64 4.34 -26.96
N SER A 272 18.66 3.54 -27.33
CA SER A 272 18.43 2.25 -27.98
C SER A 272 17.54 1.41 -27.06
N GLU A 273 16.69 0.54 -27.62
CA GLU A 273 15.87 -0.39 -26.82
C GLU A 273 16.74 -1.12 -25.78
N ASP A 274 18.01 -1.36 -26.08
CA ASP A 274 19.01 -1.96 -25.20
C ASP A 274 19.34 -1.10 -23.98
N GLU A 275 19.40 0.23 -24.08
CA GLU A 275 19.71 1.13 -22.97
C GLU A 275 18.53 1.27 -22.01
N THR A 276 17.32 1.36 -22.54
CA THR A 276 16.08 1.36 -21.73
C THR A 276 15.94 0.04 -20.96
N THR A 277 16.16 -1.08 -21.63
CA THR A 277 16.13 -2.41 -21.01
C THR A 277 17.18 -2.55 -19.92
N ARG A 278 18.42 -2.10 -20.18
CA ARG A 278 19.51 -2.11 -19.19
C ARG A 278 19.16 -1.28 -17.96
N ARG A 279 18.61 -0.08 -18.14
CA ARG A 279 18.19 0.81 -17.04
C ARG A 279 17.09 0.17 -16.19
N ASN A 280 16.07 -0.42 -16.82
CA ASN A 280 14.98 -1.09 -16.15
C ASN A 280 15.48 -2.31 -15.35
N ASN A 281 16.37 -3.12 -15.94
CA ASN A 281 16.96 -4.27 -15.25
C ASN A 281 17.81 -3.84 -14.05
N THR A 282 18.61 -2.79 -14.18
CA THR A 282 19.40 -2.25 -13.07
C THR A 282 18.50 -1.75 -11.93
N TRP A 283 17.37 -1.11 -12.27
CA TRP A 283 16.37 -0.69 -11.29
C TRP A 283 15.76 -1.91 -10.57
N LEU A 284 15.28 -2.91 -11.31
CA LEU A 284 14.68 -4.12 -10.75
C LEU A 284 15.65 -4.91 -9.87
N GLU A 285 16.92 -5.05 -10.28
CA GLU A 285 17.93 -5.71 -9.48
C GLU A 285 18.13 -5.00 -8.12
N ARG A 286 18.15 -3.67 -8.13
CA ARG A 286 18.25 -2.89 -6.91
C ARG A 286 17.00 -3.03 -6.05
N HIS A 287 15.83 -2.91 -6.65
CA HIS A 287 14.55 -3.04 -5.97
C HIS A 287 14.42 -4.42 -5.32
N ASN A 288 14.82 -5.49 -6.01
CA ASN A 288 14.83 -6.86 -5.47
C ASN A 288 15.81 -7.03 -4.28
N GLN A 289 16.86 -6.22 -4.20
CA GLN A 289 17.81 -6.24 -3.07
C GLN A 289 17.28 -5.49 -1.84
N THR A 290 16.51 -4.44 -2.04
CA THR A 290 15.97 -3.61 -0.96
C THR A 290 14.57 -4.03 -0.53
N GLY A 291 13.83 -4.72 -1.39
CA GLY A 291 12.41 -5.03 -1.24
C GLY A 291 11.50 -3.83 -1.50
N PRO A 292 10.19 -4.02 -1.35
CA PRO A 292 9.19 -2.97 -1.54
C PRO A 292 9.43 -1.75 -0.65
N ARG A 293 9.16 -0.57 -1.20
CA ARG A 293 9.24 0.71 -0.48
C ARG A 293 7.93 0.94 0.28
N LEU A 294 7.97 1.87 1.21
CA LEU A 294 6.81 2.29 1.99
C LEU A 294 6.50 3.76 1.68
N VAL A 295 5.22 4.10 1.48
CA VAL A 295 4.74 5.47 1.42
C VAL A 295 4.00 5.81 2.71
N SER A 296 4.13 7.05 3.17
CA SER A 296 3.40 7.56 4.34
C SER A 296 2.89 8.96 4.13
N CYS A 297 1.79 9.31 4.80
CA CYS A 297 1.25 10.66 4.82
C CYS A 297 0.94 11.15 6.23
N SER A 298 0.92 12.49 6.42
CA SER A 298 0.89 13.08 7.75
C SER A 298 0.13 14.41 7.83
N ASP A 299 -0.16 14.80 9.08
CA ASP A 299 -0.63 16.14 9.44
C ASP A 299 0.37 17.23 9.04
N ASP A 300 1.64 16.90 8.89
CA ASP A 300 2.67 17.83 8.42
C ASP A 300 2.54 18.20 6.94
N ARG A 301 1.51 17.69 6.26
CA ARG A 301 1.17 17.92 4.84
C ARG A 301 2.16 17.32 3.87
N THR A 302 3.07 16.47 4.35
CA THR A 302 4.06 15.78 3.50
C THR A 302 3.67 14.33 3.26
N ILE A 303 4.10 13.83 2.10
CA ILE A 303 4.03 12.43 1.72
C ILE A 303 5.46 11.99 1.47
N ARG A 304 5.90 10.91 2.14
CA ARG A 304 7.30 10.46 2.14
C ARG A 304 7.40 9.03 1.69
N ILE A 305 8.49 8.74 0.96
CA ILE A 305 8.85 7.39 0.53
C ILE A 305 10.04 6.92 1.35
N TRP A 306 9.94 5.71 1.87
CA TRP A 306 10.95 5.08 2.70
C TRP A 306 11.48 3.84 2.01
N THR A 307 12.79 3.64 2.07
CA THR A 307 13.47 2.50 1.43
C THR A 307 14.40 1.83 2.44
N LYS A 308 14.35 0.51 2.45
CA LYS A 308 15.26 -0.32 3.23
C LYS A 308 16.67 -0.21 2.67
N GLN A 309 17.64 -0.01 3.54
CA GLN A 309 19.04 0.03 3.16
C GLN A 309 19.61 -1.41 3.07
N PRO A 310 20.40 -1.72 2.03
CA PRO A 310 21.06 -3.01 1.95
C PRO A 310 21.96 -3.22 3.17
N ARG A 311 21.94 -4.42 3.75
CA ARG A 311 22.88 -4.74 4.82
C ARG A 311 24.31 -4.66 4.27
N PRO A 312 25.26 -3.98 4.96
CA PRO A 312 26.66 -4.04 4.59
C PRO A 312 27.10 -5.52 4.54
N ARG A 313 27.74 -5.93 3.45
CA ARG A 313 28.32 -7.28 3.39
C ARG A 313 29.30 -7.40 4.56
N ALA A 314 29.08 -8.37 5.45
CA ALA A 314 30.03 -8.67 6.50
C ALA A 314 31.38 -8.95 5.83
N ASN A 315 32.40 -8.14 6.15
CA ASN A 315 33.74 -8.37 5.66
C ASN A 315 34.21 -9.75 6.15
N PRO A 316 34.48 -10.73 5.28
CA PRO A 316 34.91 -12.06 5.71
C PRO A 316 36.30 -12.05 6.39
N HIS A 317 36.96 -10.90 6.38
CA HIS A 317 38.27 -10.67 6.99
C HIS A 317 38.24 -9.79 8.26
N ALA A 318 37.06 -9.44 8.79
CA ALA A 318 36.98 -8.89 10.13
C ALA A 318 37.28 -10.03 11.12
N SER A 319 38.59 -10.37 11.26
CA SER A 319 39.08 -11.26 12.30
C SER A 319 38.63 -10.66 13.63
N SER A 320 37.71 -11.34 14.30
CA SER A 320 37.41 -11.10 15.71
C SER A 320 38.74 -11.16 16.47
N SER A 321 39.24 -10.02 16.92
CA SER A 321 40.30 -9.97 17.93
C SER A 321 39.70 -10.43 19.25
N THR A 322 39.46 -11.72 19.36
CA THR A 322 39.17 -12.39 20.63
C THR A 322 40.47 -12.55 21.38
N GLY A 323 40.70 -11.66 22.34
CA GLY A 323 41.70 -11.89 23.35
C GLY A 323 41.42 -13.21 24.11
N PRO A 324 42.43 -13.93 24.61
CA PRO A 324 42.23 -15.17 25.33
C PRO A 324 41.49 -14.89 26.65
N GLY A 325 40.20 -15.26 26.69
CA GLY A 325 39.33 -15.10 27.89
C GLY A 325 37.91 -14.58 27.62
N ALA A 326 37.53 -14.26 26.42
CA ALA A 326 36.16 -13.90 26.11
C ALA A 326 35.30 -15.17 26.11
N ILE A 327 34.41 -15.28 27.08
CA ILE A 327 33.30 -16.24 27.08
C ILE A 327 32.48 -15.93 25.83
N PRO A 328 32.20 -16.92 24.94
CA PRO A 328 31.25 -16.67 23.84
C PRO A 328 29.95 -16.25 24.48
N SER A 329 29.57 -14.97 24.34
CA SER A 329 28.21 -14.55 24.61
C SER A 329 27.34 -15.44 23.73
N ILE A 330 26.45 -16.21 24.35
CA ILE A 330 25.42 -16.99 23.69
C ILE A 330 24.74 -16.02 22.75
N ILE A 331 24.96 -16.27 21.50
CA ILE A 331 24.69 -15.43 20.35
C ILE A 331 23.19 -15.09 20.40
N ARG A 332 22.86 -13.83 20.69
CA ARG A 332 21.68 -13.27 20.08
C ARG A 332 21.90 -13.41 18.57
N PRO A 333 20.98 -14.05 17.83
CA PRO A 333 21.04 -14.03 16.38
C PRO A 333 21.22 -12.58 15.95
N ALA A 334 22.04 -12.34 14.94
CA ALA A 334 22.38 -11.00 14.46
C ALA A 334 21.08 -10.18 14.42
N SER A 335 21.06 -9.04 15.12
CA SER A 335 19.84 -8.29 15.39
C SER A 335 19.03 -8.16 14.09
N ILE A 336 17.73 -8.47 14.16
CA ILE A 336 16.80 -8.37 13.05
C ILE A 336 16.60 -6.90 12.65
N ASP A 337 17.23 -5.97 13.37
CA ASP A 337 17.15 -4.54 13.14
C ASP A 337 17.39 -4.20 11.67
N GLU A 338 16.42 -3.54 11.08
CA GLU A 338 16.47 -3.04 9.71
C GLU A 338 16.79 -1.55 9.71
N THR A 339 17.64 -1.14 8.77
CA THR A 339 17.92 0.28 8.56
C THR A 339 17.07 0.77 7.40
N TRP A 340 16.25 1.78 7.66
CA TRP A 340 15.41 2.45 6.69
C TRP A 340 15.75 3.92 6.61
N SER A 341 15.66 4.49 5.43
CA SER A 341 15.85 5.94 5.22
C SER A 341 14.76 6.51 4.31
N GLU A 342 14.48 7.78 4.49
CA GLU A 342 13.68 8.54 3.54
C GLU A 342 14.42 8.62 2.21
N SER A 343 13.80 8.13 1.14
CA SER A 343 14.36 8.15 -0.21
C SER A 343 13.81 9.29 -1.05
N ALA A 344 12.58 9.72 -0.79
CA ALA A 344 11.96 10.85 -1.47
C ALA A 344 10.85 11.47 -0.63
N GLN A 345 10.60 12.75 -0.86
CA GLN A 345 9.39 13.45 -0.47
C GLN A 345 8.64 13.84 -1.74
N LEU A 346 7.35 13.50 -1.82
CA LEU A 346 6.53 13.82 -2.98
C LEU A 346 6.30 15.33 -3.08
N PRO A 347 6.10 15.87 -4.30
CA PRO A 347 5.79 17.28 -4.50
C PRO A 347 4.58 17.74 -3.68
N GLY A 348 4.76 18.72 -2.81
CA GLY A 348 3.70 19.24 -1.95
C GLY A 348 2.56 19.89 -2.76
N ARG A 349 1.35 19.34 -2.65
CA ARG A 349 0.13 19.81 -3.30
C ARG A 349 -1.06 19.92 -2.35
N HIS A 350 -0.90 19.44 -1.13
CA HIS A 350 -1.91 19.57 -0.08
C HIS A 350 -1.64 20.80 0.78
N ASP A 351 -2.69 21.56 1.05
CA ASP A 351 -2.65 22.76 1.90
C ASP A 351 -2.95 22.45 3.37
N LEU A 352 -3.60 21.31 3.62
CA LEU A 352 -3.98 20.79 4.94
C LEU A 352 -3.47 19.35 5.13
N SER A 353 -3.83 18.74 6.26
CA SER A 353 -3.47 17.35 6.62
C SER A 353 -3.79 16.35 5.52
N VAL A 354 -2.86 15.45 5.24
CA VAL A 354 -3.07 14.34 4.31
C VAL A 354 -3.50 13.10 5.10
N TYR A 355 -4.72 12.62 4.85
CA TYR A 355 -5.32 11.54 5.63
C TYR A 355 -5.08 10.16 5.05
N SER A 356 -4.96 10.06 3.72
CA SER A 356 -4.81 8.77 3.07
C SER A 356 -3.89 8.86 1.86
N VAL A 357 -3.10 7.81 1.68
CA VAL A 357 -2.32 7.53 0.47
C VAL A 357 -2.62 6.11 0.03
N ALA A 358 -2.60 5.89 -1.29
CA ALA A 358 -2.77 4.57 -1.87
C ALA A 358 -1.74 4.37 -2.99
N TRP A 359 -0.95 3.29 -2.90
CA TRP A 359 0.02 2.92 -3.91
C TRP A 359 -0.57 1.81 -4.80
N SER A 360 -0.81 2.12 -6.07
CA SER A 360 -1.29 1.11 -7.02
C SER A 360 -0.26 0.02 -7.21
N LYS A 361 -0.65 -1.21 -6.90
CA LYS A 361 0.18 -2.41 -7.10
C LYS A 361 0.32 -2.80 -8.57
N ARG A 362 -0.49 -2.21 -9.44
CA ARG A 362 -0.52 -2.48 -10.88
C ARG A 362 0.20 -1.41 -11.70
N SER A 363 -0.10 -0.16 -11.46
CA SER A 363 0.43 0.96 -12.26
C SER A 363 1.60 1.70 -11.61
N GLY A 364 1.94 1.41 -10.36
CA GLY A 364 2.99 2.09 -9.60
C GLY A 364 2.65 3.54 -9.24
N LEU A 365 1.42 4.00 -9.54
CA LEU A 365 0.99 5.35 -9.21
C LEU A 365 0.65 5.48 -7.73
N ILE A 366 0.89 6.66 -7.17
CA ILE A 366 0.44 7.02 -5.84
C ILE A 366 -0.70 8.03 -5.95
N ALA A 367 -1.79 7.78 -5.22
CA ALA A 367 -2.86 8.74 -5.01
C ALA A 367 -2.89 9.18 -3.55
N SER A 368 -3.21 10.45 -3.31
CA SER A 368 -3.35 11.01 -1.96
C SER A 368 -4.59 11.88 -1.83
N THR A 369 -5.07 12.01 -0.59
CA THR A 369 -6.22 12.85 -0.25
C THR A 369 -6.18 13.28 1.21
N GLY A 370 -6.95 14.31 1.56
CA GLY A 370 -6.96 14.83 2.93
C GLY A 370 -8.00 15.90 3.23
N ALA A 371 -7.72 16.68 4.25
CA ALA A 371 -8.58 17.71 4.80
C ALA A 371 -8.90 18.86 3.83
N ASP A 372 -8.09 19.07 2.81
CA ASP A 372 -8.30 20.10 1.79
C ASP A 372 -9.29 19.67 0.68
N GLY A 373 -9.81 18.44 0.76
CA GLY A 373 -10.78 17.91 -0.20
C GLY A 373 -10.19 17.59 -1.58
N ARG A 374 -8.85 17.59 -1.73
CA ARG A 374 -8.16 17.29 -2.99
C ARG A 374 -7.87 15.81 -3.15
N ILE A 375 -7.84 15.39 -4.40
CA ILE A 375 -7.23 14.12 -4.84
C ILE A 375 -6.03 14.50 -5.72
N VAL A 376 -4.84 13.97 -5.38
CA VAL A 376 -3.60 14.21 -6.13
C VAL A 376 -3.02 12.87 -6.55
N VAL A 377 -2.59 12.77 -7.81
CA VAL A 377 -1.96 11.55 -8.35
C VAL A 377 -0.53 11.85 -8.75
N TYR A 378 0.37 10.97 -8.34
CA TYR A 378 1.80 11.07 -8.56
C TYR A 378 2.32 9.89 -9.38
N GLN A 379 3.36 10.16 -10.16
CA GLN A 379 4.06 9.18 -10.99
C GLN A 379 5.56 9.33 -10.80
N GLU A 380 6.27 8.23 -10.63
CA GLU A 380 7.72 8.20 -10.62
C GLU A 380 8.26 8.12 -12.06
N ARG A 381 9.28 8.91 -12.37
CA ARG A 381 9.93 8.96 -13.67
C ARG A 381 11.43 8.91 -13.54
N PHE A 382 12.09 8.28 -14.51
CA PHE A 382 13.54 8.36 -14.61
C PHE A 382 13.97 9.78 -15.00
N VAL A 383 15.04 10.25 -14.36
CA VAL A 383 15.71 11.51 -14.75
C VAL A 383 16.72 11.18 -15.83
N GLU A 384 16.67 11.92 -16.94
CA GLU A 384 17.71 11.84 -17.96
C GLU A 384 18.98 12.50 -17.44
N GLU A 385 20.07 11.75 -17.30
CA GLU A 385 21.37 12.35 -17.04
C GLU A 385 21.80 13.11 -18.29
N PRO A 386 22.21 14.40 -18.17
CA PRO A 386 22.82 15.09 -19.30
C PRO A 386 24.05 14.28 -19.75
N PRO A 387 24.27 14.13 -21.08
CA PRO A 387 25.41 13.37 -21.57
C PRO A 387 26.67 13.87 -20.89
N ALA A 388 27.43 12.94 -20.29
CA ALA A 388 28.67 13.26 -19.59
C ALA A 388 29.52 14.13 -20.50
N ALA A 389 29.74 15.39 -20.09
CA ALA A 389 30.59 16.31 -20.84
C ALA A 389 31.95 15.63 -20.99
N ALA A 390 32.29 15.28 -22.20
CA ALA A 390 33.57 14.68 -22.54
C ALA A 390 34.68 15.57 -21.95
N THR A 391 35.25 15.12 -20.86
CA THR A 391 36.42 15.78 -20.27
C THR A 391 37.56 15.57 -21.26
N THR A 392 37.73 16.49 -22.19
CA THR A 392 38.92 16.59 -23.02
C THR A 392 40.07 16.88 -22.09
N THR A 393 40.76 15.86 -21.68
CA THR A 393 42.09 15.92 -21.09
C THR A 393 43.02 16.36 -22.21
N GLU A 394 43.26 17.66 -22.34
CA GLU A 394 44.39 18.16 -23.11
C GLU A 394 45.68 17.65 -22.47
N ALA A 395 46.26 16.65 -23.10
CA ALA A 395 47.59 16.19 -22.80
C ALA A 395 48.57 17.31 -23.15
N LYS A 396 49.07 18.04 -22.14
CA LYS A 396 50.29 18.86 -22.28
C LYS A 396 51.47 17.93 -22.35
N THR A 397 51.99 17.76 -23.56
CA THR A 397 53.35 17.24 -23.80
C THR A 397 54.34 18.34 -23.46
N ASP A 398 55.02 18.22 -22.32
CA ASP A 398 56.29 18.85 -22.11
C ASP A 398 57.37 17.77 -22.10
N VAL A 399 58.23 17.87 -23.12
CA VAL A 399 59.44 17.12 -23.31
C VAL A 399 60.54 17.86 -22.51
N ASP A 400 61.13 17.17 -21.53
CA ASP A 400 62.57 17.38 -21.32
C ASP A 400 63.22 16.19 -20.60
N ALA A 401 64.34 15.80 -21.18
CA ALA A 401 65.18 14.66 -20.81
C ALA A 401 66.04 14.98 -19.59
N HIS A 402 66.22 13.98 -18.70
CA HIS A 402 67.57 13.64 -18.24
C HIS A 402 67.67 12.23 -17.68
N MET A 403 68.63 11.49 -18.17
CA MET A 403 69.07 10.19 -17.66
C MET A 403 69.69 10.33 -16.25
N ASP A 404 69.42 9.34 -15.37
CA ASP A 404 70.51 8.52 -14.79
C ASP A 404 69.90 7.32 -14.04
N GLY A 405 70.59 6.18 -14.11
CA GLY A 405 70.16 4.89 -13.74
C GLY A 405 70.24 4.56 -12.25
N ALA A 406 69.59 3.50 -11.88
CA ALA A 406 70.06 2.38 -11.04
C ALA A 406 68.92 1.44 -10.66
N ASP A 407 69.27 0.17 -10.71
CA ASP A 407 68.54 -1.05 -10.39
C ASP A 407 67.66 -1.04 -9.11
N GLY A 408 66.54 -1.78 -9.14
CA GLY A 408 65.82 -2.10 -7.91
C GLY A 408 64.45 -2.75 -8.21
N ASP A 409 64.42 -4.03 -8.11
CA ASP A 409 63.38 -5.03 -7.86
C ASP A 409 61.89 -4.68 -8.10
N ALA A 410 61.32 -5.51 -8.96
CA ALA A 410 59.89 -5.61 -9.26
C ALA A 410 59.14 -6.28 -8.09
N ASP A 411 58.36 -5.49 -7.36
CA ASP A 411 57.20 -6.01 -6.62
C ASP A 411 55.95 -5.57 -7.34
N GLY A 412 55.28 -6.57 -7.89
CA GLY A 412 54.00 -6.42 -8.60
C GLY A 412 52.88 -6.01 -7.66
N ASN A 413 52.64 -4.70 -7.55
CA ASN A 413 51.42 -4.18 -6.92
C ASN A 413 50.30 -4.22 -7.94
N GLY A 414 49.58 -5.33 -7.97
CA GLY A 414 48.34 -5.45 -8.70
C GLY A 414 47.34 -4.44 -8.12
N GLN A 415 47.25 -3.26 -8.72
CA GLN A 415 46.09 -2.40 -8.54
C GLN A 415 44.86 -3.18 -8.99
N VAL A 416 44.14 -3.72 -8.01
CA VAL A 416 42.76 -4.14 -8.20
C VAL A 416 42.00 -2.86 -8.58
N GLN A 417 41.70 -2.69 -9.85
CA GLN A 417 40.76 -1.70 -10.31
C GLN A 417 39.45 -2.00 -9.57
N ALA A 418 39.08 -1.12 -8.67
CA ALA A 418 37.73 -1.12 -8.12
C ALA A 418 36.79 -0.98 -9.35
N GLU A 419 36.06 -2.05 -9.68
CA GLU A 419 34.98 -1.97 -10.64
C GLU A 419 34.05 -0.87 -10.13
N GLU A 420 34.01 0.27 -10.83
CA GLU A 420 33.00 1.31 -10.60
C GLU A 420 31.64 0.63 -10.79
N GLN A 421 30.96 0.42 -9.68
CA GLN A 421 29.57 -0.04 -9.74
C GLN A 421 28.77 1.01 -10.52
N PRO A 422 27.99 0.60 -11.53
CA PRO A 422 27.20 1.53 -12.33
C PRO A 422 26.33 2.38 -11.38
N SER A 423 26.37 3.69 -11.58
CA SER A 423 25.53 4.63 -10.83
C SER A 423 24.07 4.21 -10.99
N LEU A 424 23.32 4.21 -9.88
CA LEU A 424 21.89 3.86 -9.93
C LEU A 424 21.11 4.88 -10.76
N PRO A 425 20.15 4.45 -11.59
CA PRO A 425 19.29 5.35 -12.30
C PRO A 425 18.56 6.26 -11.32
N ARG A 426 18.68 7.57 -11.50
CA ARG A 426 18.00 8.56 -10.66
C ARG A 426 16.54 8.68 -11.08
N THR A 427 15.65 8.81 -10.09
CA THR A 427 14.22 9.02 -10.32
C THR A 427 13.70 10.25 -9.60
N GLU A 428 12.61 10.82 -10.10
CA GLU A 428 11.89 11.92 -9.50
C GLU A 428 10.38 11.68 -9.56
N TRP A 429 9.66 12.19 -8.55
CA TRP A 429 8.21 12.10 -8.47
C TRP A 429 7.56 13.33 -9.07
N HIS A 430 6.60 13.13 -9.96
CA HIS A 430 5.85 14.17 -10.65
C HIS A 430 4.36 14.08 -10.35
N VAL A 431 3.71 15.23 -10.18
CA VAL A 431 2.25 15.30 -10.12
C VAL A 431 1.70 15.16 -11.53
N ILE A 432 0.83 14.19 -11.76
CA ILE A 432 0.21 13.95 -13.06
C ILE A 432 -1.25 14.39 -13.15
N ALA A 433 -1.97 14.38 -12.03
CA ALA A 433 -3.35 14.85 -11.96
C ALA A 433 -3.68 15.44 -10.59
N ILE A 434 -4.57 16.44 -10.57
CA ILE A 434 -5.15 17.03 -9.36
C ILE A 434 -6.64 17.22 -9.63
N PHE A 435 -7.46 16.91 -8.62
CA PHE A 435 -8.86 17.22 -8.60
C PHE A 435 -9.21 17.96 -7.30
N ASP A 436 -9.63 19.22 -7.42
CA ASP A 436 -10.01 20.05 -6.27
C ASP A 436 -11.48 19.78 -5.87
N ALA A 437 -11.75 19.88 -4.57
CA ALA A 437 -13.10 19.74 -4.02
C ALA A 437 -13.82 18.43 -4.44
N ALA A 438 -13.11 17.30 -4.36
CA ALA A 438 -13.62 15.98 -4.79
C ALA A 438 -14.94 15.61 -4.09
N HIS A 439 -15.11 16.00 -2.84
CA HIS A 439 -16.34 15.86 -2.05
C HIS A 439 -16.98 17.23 -1.72
N GLY A 440 -16.84 18.22 -2.64
CA GLY A 440 -17.35 19.55 -2.43
C GLY A 440 -16.59 20.31 -1.33
N ILE A 441 -17.29 20.76 -0.31
CA ILE A 441 -16.68 21.47 0.84
C ILE A 441 -16.20 20.52 1.94
N TYR A 442 -16.37 19.22 1.76
CA TYR A 442 -16.08 18.22 2.76
C TYR A 442 -14.68 17.63 2.60
N GLU A 443 -14.12 17.16 3.70
CA GLU A 443 -12.86 16.45 3.74
C GLU A 443 -13.00 15.08 3.05
N VAL A 444 -11.89 14.60 2.48
CA VAL A 444 -11.80 13.26 1.89
C VAL A 444 -11.00 12.37 2.85
N ASN A 445 -11.69 11.39 3.42
CA ASN A 445 -11.15 10.57 4.51
C ASN A 445 -10.24 9.44 4.05
N HIS A 446 -10.54 8.86 2.88
CA HIS A 446 -9.80 7.71 2.36
C HIS A 446 -9.84 7.66 0.84
N ILE A 447 -8.79 7.06 0.27
CA ILE A 447 -8.68 6.77 -1.16
C ILE A 447 -8.04 5.40 -1.35
N CYS A 448 -8.50 4.65 -2.35
CA CYS A 448 -7.88 3.39 -2.75
C CYS A 448 -7.96 3.17 -4.26
N TRP A 449 -7.11 2.31 -4.78
CA TRP A 449 -7.16 1.83 -6.16
C TRP A 449 -8.03 0.58 -6.24
N ALA A 450 -8.80 0.45 -7.32
CA ALA A 450 -9.61 -0.72 -7.63
C ALA A 450 -9.55 -1.03 -9.14
N PRO A 451 -9.71 -2.28 -9.55
CA PRO A 451 -9.82 -2.60 -10.97
C PRO A 451 -11.10 -1.99 -11.55
N ARG A 452 -11.01 -1.44 -12.75
CA ARG A 452 -12.17 -0.95 -13.47
C ARG A 452 -12.95 -2.12 -14.10
N VAL A 453 -14.19 -2.29 -13.70
CA VAL A 453 -15.02 -3.44 -14.12
C VAL A 453 -16.42 -3.03 -14.60
N ASP A 454 -16.69 -1.71 -14.73
CA ASP A 454 -17.96 -1.19 -15.24
C ASP A 454 -18.16 -1.50 -16.74
N ARG A 455 -19.41 -1.39 -17.21
CA ARG A 455 -19.77 -1.64 -18.62
C ARG A 455 -19.09 -0.68 -19.62
N GLY A 456 -18.54 0.44 -19.15
CA GLY A 456 -17.82 1.41 -19.96
C GLY A 456 -16.34 1.08 -20.16
N ARG A 457 -15.83 -0.01 -19.56
CA ARG A 457 -14.45 -0.47 -19.74
C ARG A 457 -14.25 -0.92 -21.19
N LYS A 458 -13.13 -0.54 -21.79
CA LYS A 458 -12.74 -1.07 -23.09
C LYS A 458 -12.29 -2.53 -22.96
N GLU A 459 -12.75 -3.37 -23.84
CA GLU A 459 -12.43 -4.79 -23.85
C GLU A 459 -10.92 -4.98 -24.10
N GLY A 460 -10.27 -5.78 -23.23
CA GLY A 460 -8.82 -6.05 -23.32
C GLY A 460 -7.91 -5.00 -22.66
N GLU A 461 -8.43 -3.87 -22.18
CA GLU A 461 -7.66 -2.89 -21.39
C GLU A 461 -7.84 -3.16 -19.89
N GLU A 462 -6.72 -3.32 -19.19
CA GLU A 462 -6.68 -3.41 -17.74
C GLU A 462 -6.57 -2.01 -17.13
N GLU A 463 -7.71 -1.36 -16.92
CA GLU A 463 -7.80 -0.04 -16.31
C GLU A 463 -8.01 -0.13 -14.79
N GLU A 464 -7.50 0.85 -14.06
CA GLU A 464 -7.77 1.06 -12.64
C GLU A 464 -8.60 2.33 -12.44
N VAL A 465 -9.39 2.32 -11.38
CA VAL A 465 -10.15 3.48 -10.88
C VAL A 465 -9.74 3.81 -9.47
N LEU A 466 -9.91 5.05 -9.08
CA LEU A 466 -9.81 5.48 -7.68
C LEU A 466 -11.18 5.47 -7.04
N VAL A 467 -11.24 5.04 -5.78
CA VAL A 467 -12.46 5.11 -4.97
C VAL A 467 -12.15 5.96 -3.75
N SER A 468 -12.93 7.03 -3.55
CA SER A 468 -12.76 7.97 -2.44
C SER A 468 -13.98 8.02 -1.54
N THR A 469 -13.76 8.31 -0.25
CA THR A 469 -14.82 8.53 0.74
C THR A 469 -14.64 9.86 1.45
N GLY A 470 -15.73 10.49 1.83
CA GLY A 470 -15.68 11.79 2.50
C GLY A 470 -16.70 11.97 3.62
N ASP A 471 -16.60 13.12 4.25
CA ASP A 471 -17.51 13.57 5.31
C ASP A 471 -18.93 13.84 4.82
N ASP A 472 -19.12 13.92 3.50
CA ASP A 472 -20.44 14.03 2.86
C ASP A 472 -21.24 12.70 2.84
N GLY A 473 -20.67 11.61 3.38
CA GLY A 473 -21.27 10.29 3.36
C GLY A 473 -21.24 9.60 1.99
N CYS A 474 -20.71 10.27 0.97
CA CYS A 474 -20.60 9.73 -0.38
C CYS A 474 -19.34 8.88 -0.56
N VAL A 475 -19.47 7.91 -1.45
CA VAL A 475 -18.35 7.16 -2.03
C VAL A 475 -18.35 7.44 -3.52
N LYS A 476 -17.20 7.85 -4.06
CA LYS A 476 -17.07 8.29 -5.45
C LYS A 476 -16.01 7.50 -6.18
N VAL A 477 -16.30 7.12 -7.41
CA VAL A 477 -15.39 6.39 -8.30
C VAL A 477 -14.87 7.34 -9.37
N TRP A 478 -13.54 7.39 -9.53
CA TRP A 478 -12.86 8.32 -10.41
C TRP A 478 -12.06 7.57 -11.46
N ARG A 479 -12.05 8.12 -12.68
CA ARG A 479 -11.23 7.65 -13.79
C ARG A 479 -10.05 8.60 -13.99
N LEU A 480 -8.86 8.01 -14.19
CA LEU A 480 -7.66 8.73 -14.60
C LEU A 480 -7.52 8.62 -16.12
N GLU A 481 -7.62 9.74 -16.81
CA GLU A 481 -7.46 9.85 -18.27
C GLU A 481 -6.08 10.43 -18.57
N ARG A 482 -5.28 9.70 -19.37
CA ARG A 482 -3.92 10.08 -19.77
C ARG A 482 -3.89 10.49 -21.23
#